data_818a02e29c975adf5cc310999267f3b3
#
_entry.id   818a02e29c975adf5cc310999267f3b3
#
_cell.length_a   1.000
_cell.length_b   1.000
_cell.length_c   1.000
_cell.angle_alpha   90.00
_cell.angle_beta   90.00
_cell.angle_gamma   90.00
#
_symmetry.space_group_name_H-M   'P 1'
#
loop_
_entity.id
_entity.type
_entity.pdbx_description
1 polymer ?
#
loop_
_entity_poly.entity_id
_entity_poly.type
_entity_poly.pdbx_seq_one_letter_code
_entity_poly.pdbx_strand_id
1 'polypeptide(L)'
;MKTILTGIRINSEITLGNFLGALLPMVRLANKYSETHHVNIFIPDLHSIISSIDGNLHQNTIREIKYYLAAGLKINSNIHIYRQSYIPAHSELCWILDCYTSMGEALRMTQYKEKSQNNDTSTNV
;
A
#
# COMPACT_ATOMS: atom_id res chain seq x y z
N MET A 1 -10.14 -14.50 16.03
CA MET A 1 -10.55 -14.12 14.67
C MET A 1 -9.34 -14.19 13.75
N LYS A 2 -9.51 -14.51 12.47
CA LYS A 2 -8.43 -14.42 11.48
C LYS A 2 -8.23 -12.97 11.05
N THR A 3 -7.05 -12.63 10.53
CA THR A 3 -6.74 -11.27 10.05
C THR A 3 -6.53 -11.29 8.53
N ILE A 4 -7.17 -10.35 7.85
CA ILE A 4 -6.95 -10.05 6.44
C ILE A 4 -6.18 -8.74 6.37
N LEU A 5 -5.04 -8.75 5.69
CA LEU A 5 -4.24 -7.55 5.45
C LEU A 5 -4.23 -7.26 3.96
N THR A 6 -4.55 -6.04 3.58
CA THR A 6 -4.56 -5.61 2.19
C THR A 6 -4.28 -4.12 2.06
N GLY A 7 -3.89 -3.67 0.88
CA GLY A 7 -3.68 -2.28 0.55
C GLY A 7 -3.46 -2.10 -0.94
N ILE A 8 -3.76 -0.94 -1.45
CA ILE A 8 -3.50 -0.55 -2.84
C ILE A 8 -2.82 0.81 -2.84
N ARG A 9 -1.82 0.98 -3.70
CA ARG A 9 -1.18 2.28 -3.88
C ARG A 9 -1.90 3.09 -4.96
N ILE A 10 -2.42 4.25 -4.60
CA ILE A 10 -3.06 5.19 -5.50
C ILE A 10 -2.26 6.49 -5.48
N ASN A 11 -1.32 6.64 -6.40
CA ASN A 11 -0.43 7.83 -6.45
C ASN A 11 -1.08 9.04 -7.14
N SER A 12 -2.13 8.80 -7.92
CA SER A 12 -2.84 9.80 -8.72
C SER A 12 -4.35 9.54 -8.68
N GLU A 13 -5.09 10.05 -9.66
CA GLU A 13 -6.49 9.67 -9.85
C GLU A 13 -6.59 8.17 -10.12
N ILE A 14 -7.63 7.53 -9.53
CA ILE A 14 -7.84 6.10 -9.70
C ILE A 14 -8.23 5.79 -11.14
N THR A 15 -7.51 4.88 -11.77
CA THR A 15 -7.89 4.37 -13.09
C THR A 15 -9.04 3.39 -13.00
N LEU A 16 -9.82 3.24 -14.08
CA LEU A 16 -10.92 2.26 -14.13
C LEU A 16 -10.42 0.83 -13.84
N GLY A 17 -9.23 0.47 -14.34
CA GLY A 17 -8.62 -0.83 -14.08
C GLY A 17 -8.32 -1.06 -12.60
N ASN A 18 -7.75 -0.06 -11.91
CA ASN A 18 -7.49 -0.13 -10.47
C ASN A 18 -8.78 -0.14 -9.65
N PHE A 19 -9.79 0.61 -10.08
CA PHE A 19 -11.10 0.61 -9.42
C PHE A 19 -11.77 -0.75 -9.49
N LEU A 20 -11.92 -1.31 -10.70
CA LEU A 20 -12.62 -2.59 -10.91
C LEU A 20 -11.79 -3.81 -10.49
N GLY A 21 -10.46 -3.77 -10.70
CA GLY A 21 -9.58 -4.91 -10.47
C GLY A 21 -9.03 -5.02 -9.04
N ALA A 22 -8.99 -3.92 -8.30
CA ALA A 22 -8.41 -3.91 -6.96
C ALA A 22 -9.32 -3.30 -5.91
N LEU A 23 -9.72 -2.02 -6.04
CA LEU A 23 -10.46 -1.32 -5.00
C LEU A 23 -11.82 -1.98 -4.71
N LEU A 24 -12.63 -2.18 -5.72
CA LEU A 24 -13.97 -2.74 -5.58
C LEU A 24 -13.98 -4.18 -5.05
N PRO A 25 -13.14 -5.11 -5.54
CA PRO A 25 -12.99 -6.43 -4.94
C PRO A 25 -12.56 -6.38 -3.46
N MET A 26 -11.63 -5.49 -3.12
CA MET A 26 -11.15 -5.30 -1.75
C MET A 26 -12.28 -4.82 -0.82
N VAL A 27 -13.08 -3.84 -1.24
CA VAL A 27 -14.24 -3.36 -0.48
C VAL A 27 -15.29 -4.46 -0.29
N ARG A 28 -15.57 -5.24 -1.34
CA ARG A 28 -16.49 -6.38 -1.25
C ARG A 28 -16.00 -7.44 -0.29
N LEU A 29 -14.70 -7.77 -0.35
CA LEU A 29 -14.07 -8.72 0.57
C LEU A 29 -14.13 -8.21 2.02
N ALA A 30 -13.78 -6.95 2.26
CA ALA A 30 -13.84 -6.35 3.58
C ALA A 30 -15.27 -6.40 4.17
N ASN A 31 -16.26 -5.98 3.39
CA ASN A 31 -17.65 -6.00 3.82
C ASN A 31 -18.19 -7.42 4.10
N LYS A 32 -17.73 -8.42 3.31
CA LYS A 32 -18.15 -9.81 3.46
C LYS A 32 -17.59 -10.47 4.71
N TYR A 33 -16.33 -10.17 5.04
CA TYR A 33 -15.63 -10.89 6.11
C TYR A 33 -15.51 -10.12 7.41
N SER A 34 -15.99 -8.88 7.49
CA SER A 34 -15.84 -8.03 8.67
C SER A 34 -16.53 -8.56 9.95
N GLU A 35 -17.49 -9.48 9.83
CA GLU A 35 -18.11 -10.10 10.99
C GLU A 35 -17.27 -11.23 11.60
N THR A 36 -16.41 -11.86 10.81
CA THR A 36 -15.63 -13.04 11.20
C THR A 36 -14.13 -12.84 11.24
N HIS A 37 -13.63 -11.73 10.65
CA HIS A 37 -12.23 -11.40 10.50
C HIS A 37 -11.96 -9.95 10.91
N HIS A 38 -10.74 -9.69 11.39
CA HIS A 38 -10.20 -8.33 11.39
C HIS A 38 -9.71 -8.00 9.99
N VAL A 39 -10.20 -6.93 9.38
CA VAL A 39 -9.80 -6.48 8.07
C VAL A 39 -8.95 -5.21 8.20
N ASN A 40 -7.68 -5.33 7.90
CA ASN A 40 -6.71 -4.25 7.95
C ASN A 40 -6.42 -3.76 6.54
N ILE A 41 -6.81 -2.53 6.25
CA ILE A 41 -6.55 -1.84 4.97
C ILE A 41 -5.49 -0.78 5.24
N PHE A 42 -4.27 -0.98 4.75
CA PHE A 42 -3.23 0.02 4.92
C PHE A 42 -3.06 0.87 3.66
N ILE A 43 -2.79 2.15 3.86
CA ILE A 43 -2.45 3.10 2.81
C ILE A 43 -0.92 3.15 2.74
N PRO A 44 -0.31 2.69 1.64
CA PRO A 44 1.14 2.52 1.53
C PRO A 44 1.85 3.85 1.21
N ASP A 45 1.75 4.83 2.10
CA ASP A 45 2.33 6.15 1.96
C ASP A 45 3.87 6.12 1.90
N LEU A 46 4.53 5.20 2.60
CA LEU A 46 5.97 5.00 2.50
C LEU A 46 6.39 4.53 1.11
N HIS A 47 5.59 3.70 0.45
CA HIS A 47 5.84 3.29 -0.94
C HIS A 47 5.64 4.43 -1.94
N SER A 48 4.85 5.43 -1.59
CA SER A 48 4.62 6.60 -2.44
C SER A 48 5.83 7.53 -2.49
N ILE A 49 6.64 7.57 -1.45
CA ILE A 49 7.88 8.37 -1.38
C ILE A 49 8.88 7.94 -2.47
N ILE A 50 8.93 6.64 -2.82
CA ILE A 50 9.85 6.10 -3.82
C ILE A 50 9.60 6.67 -5.22
N SER A 51 8.35 7.03 -5.52
CA SER A 51 7.95 7.45 -6.88
C SER A 51 7.75 8.96 -7.05
N SER A 52 7.49 9.69 -5.97
CA SER A 52 7.43 11.15 -5.97
C SER A 52 7.56 11.69 -4.55
N ILE A 53 8.51 12.59 -4.36
CA ILE A 53 8.65 13.38 -3.12
C ILE A 53 7.73 14.61 -3.19
N ASP A 54 6.63 14.54 -3.92
CA ASP A 54 5.65 15.62 -3.99
C ASP A 54 4.99 15.75 -2.62
N GLY A 55 5.06 16.92 -2.01
CA GLY A 55 4.60 17.22 -0.65
C GLY A 55 3.11 17.00 -0.37
N ASN A 56 2.40 16.21 -1.18
CA ASN A 56 0.96 15.98 -1.13
C ASN A 56 0.56 14.62 -0.52
N LEU A 57 1.47 13.92 0.19
CA LEU A 57 1.16 12.61 0.81
C LEU A 57 -0.11 12.62 1.66
N HIS A 58 -0.33 13.70 2.41
CA HIS A 58 -1.52 13.84 3.25
C HIS A 58 -2.81 13.91 2.40
N GLN A 59 -2.81 14.73 1.36
CA GLN A 59 -3.97 14.88 0.47
C GLN A 59 -4.25 13.58 -0.31
N ASN A 60 -3.21 12.90 -0.76
CA ASN A 60 -3.33 11.61 -1.42
C ASN A 60 -3.93 10.56 -0.49
N THR A 61 -3.50 10.52 0.76
CA THR A 61 -4.08 9.64 1.78
C THR A 61 -5.57 9.89 1.98
N ILE A 62 -5.97 11.15 2.15
CA ILE A 62 -7.39 11.51 2.32
C ILE A 62 -8.19 11.13 1.08
N ARG A 63 -7.65 11.36 -0.11
CA ARG A 63 -8.31 10.99 -1.38
C ARG A 63 -8.51 9.48 -1.48
N GLU A 64 -7.52 8.70 -1.10
CA GLU A 64 -7.60 7.24 -1.11
C GLU A 64 -8.68 6.73 -0.15
N ILE A 65 -8.77 7.28 1.05
CA ILE A 65 -9.84 6.95 2.00
C ILE A 65 -11.22 7.28 1.40
N LYS A 66 -11.36 8.43 0.74
CA LYS A 66 -12.62 8.80 0.06
C LYS A 66 -13.01 7.80 -1.01
N TYR A 67 -12.06 7.23 -1.75
CA TYR A 67 -12.36 6.19 -2.74
C TYR A 67 -12.90 4.91 -2.09
N TYR A 68 -12.35 4.47 -0.96
CA TYR A 68 -12.88 3.31 -0.23
C TYR A 68 -14.32 3.56 0.25
N LEU A 69 -14.57 4.73 0.82
CA LEU A 69 -15.91 5.09 1.30
C LEU A 69 -16.91 5.22 0.15
N ALA A 70 -16.54 5.88 -0.94
CA ALA A 70 -17.38 6.03 -2.13
C ALA A 70 -17.67 4.68 -2.81
N ALA A 71 -16.76 3.71 -2.73
CA ALA A 71 -16.96 2.35 -3.21
C ALA A 71 -17.86 1.50 -2.29
N GLY A 72 -18.34 2.07 -1.18
CA GLY A 72 -19.28 1.42 -0.26
C GLY A 72 -18.64 0.59 0.85
N LEU A 73 -17.41 0.92 1.27
CA LEU A 73 -16.80 0.29 2.44
C LEU A 73 -17.62 0.60 3.69
N LYS A 74 -18.06 -0.43 4.39
CA LYS A 74 -18.77 -0.30 5.66
C LYS A 74 -17.79 -0.03 6.79
N ILE A 75 -18.09 0.93 7.64
CA ILE A 75 -17.29 1.21 8.83
C ILE A 75 -17.86 0.39 9.99
N ASN A 76 -17.04 -0.47 10.56
CA ASN A 76 -17.35 -1.22 11.77
C ASN A 76 -16.08 -1.44 12.61
N SER A 77 -16.24 -2.04 13.80
CA SER A 77 -15.15 -2.27 14.76
C SER A 77 -14.04 -3.21 14.26
N ASN A 78 -14.27 -3.96 13.20
CA ASN A 78 -13.35 -4.97 12.69
C ASN A 78 -12.66 -4.53 11.39
N ILE A 79 -13.03 -3.38 10.82
CA ILE A 79 -12.37 -2.80 9.63
C ILE A 79 -11.51 -1.63 10.09
N HIS A 80 -10.22 -1.74 9.88
CA HIS A 80 -9.23 -0.74 10.26
C HIS A 80 -8.56 -0.20 9.00
N ILE A 81 -8.64 1.13 8.80
CA ILE A 81 -7.89 1.84 7.75
C ILE A 81 -6.82 2.66 8.43
N TYR A 82 -5.57 2.51 8.00
CA TYR A 82 -4.44 3.24 8.59
C TYR A 82 -3.34 3.52 7.56
N ARG A 83 -2.51 4.51 7.86
CA ARG A 83 -1.29 4.79 7.08
C ARG A 83 -0.19 3.84 7.49
N GLN A 84 0.56 3.33 6.52
CA GLN A 84 1.73 2.48 6.78
C GLN A 84 2.74 3.16 7.70
N SER A 85 2.99 4.46 7.51
CA SER A 85 3.92 5.26 8.33
C SER A 85 3.52 5.37 9.80
N TYR A 86 2.28 5.08 10.16
CA TYR A 86 1.83 5.11 11.56
C TYR A 86 2.14 3.82 12.32
N ILE A 87 2.65 2.81 11.65
CA ILE A 87 3.03 1.52 12.24
C ILE A 87 4.56 1.37 12.15
N PRO A 88 5.32 1.78 13.15
CA PRO A 88 6.79 1.72 13.13
C PRO A 88 7.34 0.34 12.82
N ALA A 89 6.64 -0.72 13.26
CA ALA A 89 7.01 -2.09 13.02
C ALA A 89 7.23 -2.46 11.53
N HIS A 90 6.57 -1.76 10.59
CA HIS A 90 6.83 -1.95 9.16
C HIS A 90 8.26 -1.57 8.79
N SER A 91 8.71 -0.39 9.24
CA SER A 91 10.08 0.09 8.96
C SER A 91 11.13 -0.69 9.74
N GLU A 92 10.85 -1.05 10.99
CA GLU A 92 11.74 -1.84 11.83
C GLU A 92 11.98 -3.23 11.23
N LEU A 93 10.90 -3.91 10.80
CA LEU A 93 11.02 -5.21 10.15
C LEU A 93 11.77 -5.12 8.82
N CYS A 94 11.49 -4.08 8.03
CA CYS A 94 12.21 -3.83 6.78
C CYS A 94 13.71 -3.72 7.04
N TRP A 95 14.12 -2.91 8.00
CA TRP A 95 15.53 -2.77 8.40
C TRP A 95 16.16 -4.09 8.80
N ILE A 96 15.48 -4.88 9.62
CA ILE A 96 15.98 -6.21 10.04
C ILE A 96 16.16 -7.11 8.82
N LEU A 97 15.19 -7.17 7.90
CA LEU A 97 15.28 -8.00 6.70
C LEU A 97 16.40 -7.53 5.76
N ASP A 98 16.60 -6.22 5.64
CA ASP A 98 17.67 -5.65 4.82
C ASP A 98 19.06 -6.05 5.33
N CYS A 99 19.23 -6.19 6.65
CA CYS A 99 20.49 -6.68 7.24
C CYS A 99 20.85 -8.12 6.83
N TYR A 100 19.87 -8.92 6.44
CA TYR A 100 20.06 -10.31 5.99
C TYR A 100 19.95 -10.48 4.47
N THR A 101 19.55 -9.44 3.76
CA THR A 101 19.39 -9.48 2.29
C THR A 101 20.71 -9.19 1.61
N SER A 102 21.20 -10.11 0.79
CA SER A 102 22.40 -9.88 0.02
C SER A 102 22.17 -8.95 -1.16
N MET A 103 23.19 -8.15 -1.53
CA MET A 103 23.12 -7.30 -2.72
C MET A 103 22.79 -8.10 -3.98
N GLY A 104 23.30 -9.34 -4.11
CA GLY A 104 23.00 -10.21 -5.24
C GLY A 104 21.52 -10.62 -5.32
N GLU A 105 20.83 -10.73 -4.20
CA GLU A 105 19.38 -11.00 -4.16
C GLU A 105 18.59 -9.75 -4.54
N ALA A 106 18.95 -8.59 -3.99
CA ALA A 106 18.32 -7.32 -4.32
C ALA A 106 18.41 -7.00 -5.82
N LEU A 107 19.56 -7.16 -6.43
CA LEU A 107 19.80 -6.95 -7.87
C LEU A 107 19.02 -7.90 -8.79
N ARG A 108 18.62 -9.06 -8.31
CA ARG A 108 17.81 -10.03 -9.08
C ARG A 108 16.32 -9.72 -9.05
N MET A 109 15.85 -8.84 -8.16
CA MET A 109 14.44 -8.49 -8.09
C MET A 109 13.96 -7.82 -9.38
N THR A 110 12.82 -8.28 -9.91
CA THR A 110 12.23 -7.73 -11.14
C THR A 110 11.91 -6.23 -11.00
N GLN A 111 11.39 -5.82 -9.85
CA GLN A 111 11.09 -4.42 -9.56
C GLN A 111 12.33 -3.53 -9.55
N TYR A 112 13.47 -4.02 -9.08
CA TYR A 112 14.73 -3.29 -9.14
C TYR A 112 15.16 -3.06 -10.60
N LYS A 113 15.11 -4.12 -11.41
CA LYS A 113 15.46 -4.06 -12.84
C LYS A 113 14.58 -3.08 -13.62
N GLU A 114 13.26 -3.12 -13.40
CA GLU A 114 12.31 -2.22 -14.05
C GLU A 114 12.54 -0.75 -13.68
N LYS A 115 12.79 -0.48 -12.39
CA LYS A 115 13.03 0.90 -11.92
C LYS A 115 14.40 1.44 -12.34
N SER A 116 15.43 0.61 -12.34
CA SER A 116 16.78 1.02 -12.74
C SER A 116 16.87 1.35 -14.23
N GLN A 117 16.05 0.72 -15.08
CA GLN A 117 15.98 1.03 -16.52
C GLN A 117 15.27 2.35 -16.81
N ASN A 118 14.37 2.79 -15.95
CA ASN A 118 13.61 4.04 -16.10
C ASN A 118 14.31 5.26 -15.50
N ASN A 119 15.33 5.07 -14.69
CA ASN A 119 16.11 6.15 -14.08
C ASN A 119 17.50 6.21 -14.74
N ASP A 120 17.63 7.04 -15.76
CA ASP A 120 18.91 7.27 -16.49
C ASP A 120 19.99 7.98 -15.63
N THR A 121 19.69 8.34 -14.39
CA THR A 121 20.65 9.00 -13.49
C THR A 121 20.33 8.70 -12.03
N SER A 122 21.13 7.88 -11.39
CA SER A 122 21.12 7.56 -9.96
C SER A 122 20.14 6.47 -9.51
N THR A 123 20.61 5.25 -9.47
CA THR A 123 20.07 4.18 -8.63
C THR A 123 20.27 4.56 -7.17
N ASN A 124 19.24 5.09 -6.54
CA ASN A 124 19.20 5.12 -5.08
C ASN A 124 18.87 3.71 -4.60
N VAL A 125 19.83 3.10 -3.92
CA VAL A 125 19.68 1.85 -3.18
C VAL A 125 19.09 2.16 -1.83
#